data_b10f7b187beda0b1e7300ae2fd2eca8a
#
_entry.id   b10f7b187beda0b1e7300ae2fd2eca8a
#
_cell.length_a   1.000
_cell.length_b   1.000
_cell.length_c   1.000
_cell.angle_alpha   90.00
_cell.angle_beta   90.00
_cell.angle_gamma   90.00
#
_symmetry.space_group_name_H-M   'P 1'
#
loop_
_entity.id
_entity.type
_entity.pdbx_description
1 polymer ?
#
loop_
_entity_poly.entity_id
_entity_poly.type
_entity_poly.pdbx_seq_one_letter_code
_entity_poly.pdbx_strand_id
1 'polypeptide(L)'
;TNPYYVMLLQGIEAMAKEYGYGVFVCNTQRDLKIEENYLRMMREVQPLGIIYACNPSFSRQVAELSGEIPVVVISNRDDEFSIDAVALNNQKPGILMARHLLELGHRDVAFIAPPLTARQHQRQKRVGGFLMEFEKAGLSDHVLVRSAADSKDTEIPNIESEYRMGYDLTVELLREGQPVTAIAALNDMMAFGAMDALLERQYRIPGD
;
A
#
# COMPACT_ATOMS: atom_id res chain seq x y z
N THR A 1 11.91 7.70 0.20
CA THR A 1 10.55 7.88 -0.36
C THR A 1 10.17 6.63 -1.12
N ASN A 2 8.94 6.13 -0.97
CA ASN A 2 8.49 4.93 -1.67
C ASN A 2 8.54 5.19 -3.20
N PRO A 3 9.17 4.31 -4.00
CA PRO A 3 9.30 4.48 -5.45
C PRO A 3 7.99 4.76 -6.17
N TYR A 4 6.89 4.20 -5.69
CA TYR A 4 5.54 4.47 -6.20
C TYR A 4 5.21 5.97 -6.22
N TYR A 5 5.45 6.69 -5.13
CA TYR A 5 5.15 8.13 -5.06
C TYR A 5 6.11 8.96 -5.92
N VAL A 6 7.35 8.51 -6.11
CA VAL A 6 8.31 9.16 -7.01
C VAL A 6 7.84 9.08 -8.45
N MET A 7 7.44 7.89 -8.91
CA MET A 7 6.93 7.69 -10.26
C MET A 7 5.62 8.45 -10.50
N LEU A 8 4.73 8.45 -9.49
CA LEU A 8 3.48 9.20 -9.55
C LEU A 8 3.74 10.70 -9.70
N LEU A 9 4.65 11.25 -8.90
CA LEU A 9 5.03 12.66 -8.96
C LEU A 9 5.64 13.02 -10.31
N GLN A 10 6.53 12.19 -10.85
CA GLN A 10 7.11 12.40 -12.17
C GLN A 10 6.04 12.48 -13.27
N GLY A 11 5.02 11.61 -13.22
CA GLY A 11 3.90 11.67 -14.15
C GLY A 11 3.06 12.94 -14.00
N ILE A 12 2.81 13.38 -12.78
CA ILE A 12 2.08 14.63 -12.49
C ILE A 12 2.88 15.83 -13.00
N GLU A 13 4.18 15.91 -12.69
CA GLU A 13 5.04 17.02 -13.11
C GLU A 13 5.16 17.12 -14.64
N ALA A 14 5.31 15.97 -15.31
CA ALA A 14 5.40 15.93 -16.77
C ALA A 14 4.13 16.49 -17.42
N MET A 15 2.95 16.08 -16.94
CA MET A 15 1.66 16.54 -17.46
C MET A 15 1.41 18.01 -17.10
N ALA A 16 1.67 18.40 -15.84
CA ALA A 16 1.52 19.79 -15.43
C ALA A 16 2.36 20.74 -16.29
N LYS A 17 3.61 20.35 -16.58
CA LYS A 17 4.51 21.14 -17.45
C LYS A 17 3.95 21.31 -18.87
N GLU A 18 3.35 20.25 -19.43
CA GLU A 18 2.73 20.30 -20.76
C GLU A 18 1.61 21.34 -20.82
N TYR A 19 0.85 21.48 -19.75
CA TYR A 19 -0.22 22.45 -19.63
C TYR A 19 0.20 23.80 -19.02
N GLY A 20 1.49 24.02 -18.80
CA GLY A 20 2.02 25.29 -18.27
C GLY A 20 1.81 25.51 -16.77
N TYR A 21 1.56 24.44 -16.01
CA TYR A 21 1.40 24.52 -14.56
C TYR A 21 2.71 24.19 -13.83
N GLY A 22 2.92 24.85 -12.68
CA GLY A 22 3.92 24.47 -11.68
C GLY A 22 3.33 23.49 -10.66
N VAL A 23 4.15 22.58 -10.16
CA VAL A 23 3.77 21.62 -9.10
C VAL A 23 4.46 22.01 -7.81
N PHE A 24 3.68 22.11 -6.73
CA PHE A 24 4.17 22.29 -5.38
C PHE A 24 3.87 21.04 -4.57
N VAL A 25 4.89 20.42 -3.97
CA VAL A 25 4.76 19.14 -3.27
C VAL A 25 4.68 19.35 -1.77
N CYS A 26 3.59 18.89 -1.15
CA CYS A 26 3.37 18.89 0.29
C CYS A 26 3.53 17.44 0.82
N ASN A 27 4.61 17.17 1.51
CA ASN A 27 4.83 15.86 2.11
C ASN A 27 4.33 15.85 3.56
N THR A 28 3.21 15.22 3.80
CA THR A 28 2.60 15.11 5.14
C THR A 28 3.33 14.11 6.04
N GLN A 29 4.18 13.26 5.49
CA GLN A 29 4.81 12.14 6.20
C GLN A 29 3.80 11.25 6.94
N ARG A 30 2.52 11.31 6.55
CA ARG A 30 1.38 10.68 7.22
C ARG A 30 1.13 11.19 8.65
N ASP A 31 1.70 12.34 9.00
CA ASP A 31 1.43 13.03 10.26
C ASP A 31 0.14 13.86 10.14
N LEU A 32 -0.82 13.57 11.03
CA LEU A 32 -2.13 14.23 11.02
C LEU A 32 -2.04 15.74 11.24
N LYS A 33 -1.10 16.21 12.07
CA LYS A 33 -0.94 17.64 12.33
C LYS A 33 -0.34 18.37 11.13
N ILE A 34 0.61 17.71 10.45
CA ILE A 34 1.19 18.25 9.22
C ILE A 34 0.13 18.30 8.12
N GLU A 35 -0.68 17.24 7.98
CA GLU A 35 -1.78 17.19 7.02
C GLU A 35 -2.80 18.30 7.26
N GLU A 36 -3.24 18.47 8.50
CA GLU A 36 -4.17 19.55 8.88
C GLU A 36 -3.60 20.95 8.58
N ASN A 37 -2.31 21.16 8.88
CA ASN A 37 -1.63 22.41 8.57
C ASN A 37 -1.58 22.70 7.07
N TYR A 38 -1.32 21.67 6.25
CA TYR A 38 -1.35 21.84 4.79
C TYR A 38 -2.76 22.12 4.25
N LEU A 39 -3.79 21.47 4.77
CA LEU A 39 -5.17 21.77 4.38
C LEU A 39 -5.56 23.23 4.67
N ARG A 40 -5.12 23.75 5.81
CA ARG A 40 -5.31 25.17 6.14
C ARG A 40 -4.53 26.09 5.19
N MET A 41 -3.25 25.78 4.94
CA MET A 41 -2.40 26.53 4.02
C MET A 41 -2.98 26.55 2.60
N MET A 42 -3.61 25.46 2.11
CA MET A 42 -4.22 25.44 0.78
C MET A 42 -5.34 26.46 0.65
N ARG A 43 -6.12 26.73 1.70
CA ARG A 43 -7.14 27.79 1.69
C ARG A 43 -6.54 29.20 1.58
N GLU A 44 -5.36 29.40 2.17
CA GLU A 44 -4.66 30.70 2.13
C GLU A 44 -3.97 30.92 0.78
N VAL A 45 -3.30 29.90 0.25
CA VAL A 45 -2.52 29.96 -1.01
C VAL A 45 -3.42 29.91 -2.24
N GLN A 46 -4.59 29.28 -2.14
CA GLN A 46 -5.57 29.10 -3.21
C GLN A 46 -4.93 28.57 -4.52
N PRO A 47 -4.36 27.36 -4.52
CA PRO A 47 -3.82 26.77 -5.73
C PRO A 47 -4.93 26.54 -6.75
N LEU A 48 -4.57 26.39 -8.01
CA LEU A 48 -5.52 26.08 -9.10
C LEU A 48 -6.20 24.71 -8.94
N GLY A 49 -5.59 23.80 -8.21
CA GLY A 49 -6.14 22.48 -7.87
C GLY A 49 -5.20 21.72 -6.96
N ILE A 50 -5.73 20.67 -6.36
CA ILE A 50 -5.01 19.80 -5.43
C ILE A 50 -5.10 18.36 -5.91
N ILE A 51 -3.96 17.67 -6.03
CA ILE A 51 -3.89 16.24 -6.22
C ILE A 51 -3.49 15.59 -4.89
N TYR A 52 -4.42 14.85 -4.30
CA TYR A 52 -4.21 14.15 -3.05
C TYR A 52 -3.73 12.73 -3.32
N ALA A 53 -2.43 12.47 -3.16
CA ALA A 53 -1.78 11.22 -3.61
C ALA A 53 -2.00 10.01 -2.69
N CYS A 54 -2.90 10.10 -1.71
CA CYS A 54 -3.25 9.03 -0.78
C CYS A 54 -4.69 9.22 -0.28
N ASN A 55 -5.20 8.27 0.52
CA ASN A 55 -6.46 8.52 1.23
C ASN A 55 -6.27 9.64 2.25
N PRO A 56 -7.09 10.69 2.20
CA PRO A 56 -7.03 11.76 3.17
C PRO A 56 -7.45 11.26 4.55
N SER A 57 -6.74 11.70 5.59
CA SER A 57 -7.12 11.40 6.98
C SER A 57 -8.32 12.23 7.43
N PHE A 58 -8.54 13.35 6.77
CA PHE A 58 -9.61 14.32 7.04
C PHE A 58 -10.57 14.43 5.85
N SER A 59 -11.19 13.30 5.44
CA SER A 59 -12.04 13.21 4.24
C SER A 59 -13.11 14.28 4.19
N ARG A 60 -13.76 14.62 5.31
CA ARG A 60 -14.76 15.68 5.38
C ARG A 60 -14.18 17.06 5.08
N GLN A 61 -13.03 17.40 5.67
CA GLN A 61 -12.40 18.70 5.44
C GLN A 61 -11.89 18.83 4.00
N VAL A 62 -11.43 17.73 3.40
CA VAL A 62 -11.04 17.68 1.99
C VAL A 62 -12.26 17.82 1.08
N ALA A 63 -13.41 17.23 1.45
CA ALA A 63 -14.67 17.41 0.74
C ALA A 63 -15.18 18.86 0.82
N GLU A 64 -15.08 19.50 1.97
CA GLU A 64 -15.39 20.93 2.11
C GLU A 64 -14.47 21.79 1.25
N LEU A 65 -13.16 21.50 1.25
CA LEU A 65 -12.18 22.19 0.43
C LEU A 65 -12.42 22.00 -1.07
N SER A 66 -12.93 20.82 -1.49
CA SER A 66 -13.24 20.56 -2.90
C SER A 66 -14.38 21.42 -3.46
N GLY A 67 -15.18 22.02 -2.61
CA GLY A 67 -16.17 23.03 -2.99
C GLY A 67 -15.55 24.42 -3.30
N GLU A 68 -14.33 24.67 -2.87
CA GLU A 68 -13.61 25.92 -3.03
C GLU A 68 -12.49 25.79 -4.09
N ILE A 69 -11.79 24.68 -4.10
CA ILE A 69 -10.62 24.38 -4.96
C ILE A 69 -10.82 23.00 -5.57
N PRO A 70 -10.61 22.80 -6.89
CA PRO A 70 -10.67 21.47 -7.50
C PRO A 70 -9.73 20.48 -6.80
N VAL A 71 -10.27 19.34 -6.34
CA VAL A 71 -9.49 18.28 -5.67
C VAL A 71 -9.68 16.96 -6.39
N VAL A 72 -8.58 16.28 -6.68
CA VAL A 72 -8.56 14.90 -7.17
C VAL A 72 -7.80 14.02 -6.19
N VAL A 73 -8.39 12.90 -5.79
CA VAL A 73 -7.75 11.94 -4.90
C VAL A 73 -7.22 10.76 -5.71
N ILE A 74 -5.94 10.42 -5.55
CA ILE A 74 -5.35 9.20 -6.13
C ILE A 74 -5.40 8.10 -5.08
N SER A 75 -6.51 7.41 -5.04
CA SER A 75 -6.74 6.31 -4.11
C SER A 75 -8.09 5.66 -4.40
N ASN A 76 -8.72 5.04 -3.41
CA ASN A 76 -10.11 4.62 -3.57
C ASN A 76 -11.05 5.82 -3.48
N ARG A 77 -12.11 5.71 -4.27
CA ARG A 77 -13.27 6.57 -4.11
C ARG A 77 -13.83 6.36 -2.69
N ASP A 78 -13.97 7.43 -1.97
CA ASP A 78 -14.76 7.45 -0.74
C ASP A 78 -16.22 7.62 -1.17
N ASP A 79 -17.05 6.61 -0.94
CA ASP A 79 -18.46 6.65 -1.35
C ASP A 79 -19.27 7.64 -0.50
N GLU A 80 -18.73 8.10 0.64
CA GLU A 80 -19.37 9.08 1.51
C GLU A 80 -19.27 10.51 0.97
N PHE A 81 -18.20 10.83 0.22
CA PHE A 81 -17.94 12.17 -0.29
C PHE A 81 -17.78 12.18 -1.81
N SER A 82 -18.44 13.13 -2.48
CA SER A 82 -18.35 13.31 -3.93
C SER A 82 -17.08 14.08 -4.30
N ILE A 83 -15.92 13.44 -4.21
CA ILE A 83 -14.63 13.98 -4.64
C ILE A 83 -14.18 13.20 -5.86
N ASP A 84 -13.65 13.89 -6.87
CA ASP A 84 -13.07 13.23 -8.03
C ASP A 84 -11.90 12.33 -7.61
N ALA A 85 -11.86 11.11 -8.13
CA ALA A 85 -10.86 10.14 -7.74
C ALA A 85 -10.31 9.35 -8.92
N VAL A 86 -8.99 9.16 -8.93
CA VAL A 86 -8.32 8.15 -9.75
C VAL A 86 -8.16 6.90 -8.87
N ALA A 87 -9.06 5.94 -9.05
CA ALA A 87 -9.10 4.75 -8.22
C ALA A 87 -8.34 3.58 -8.85
N LEU A 88 -7.57 2.87 -8.04
CA LEU A 88 -6.95 1.60 -8.39
C LEU A 88 -7.77 0.45 -7.80
N ASN A 89 -8.05 -0.56 -8.61
CA ASN A 89 -8.63 -1.78 -8.09
C ASN A 89 -7.58 -2.61 -7.33
N ASN A 90 -7.46 -2.36 -6.03
CA ASN A 90 -6.47 -3.05 -5.20
C ASN A 90 -6.75 -4.55 -4.98
N GLN A 91 -7.92 -5.05 -5.30
CA GLN A 91 -8.21 -6.48 -5.28
C GLN A 91 -7.50 -7.21 -6.43
N LYS A 92 -7.42 -6.57 -7.62
CA LYS A 92 -6.82 -7.16 -8.81
C LYS A 92 -5.35 -7.60 -8.63
N PRO A 93 -4.44 -6.79 -8.03
CA PRO A 93 -3.08 -7.27 -7.74
C PRO A 93 -3.04 -8.52 -6.88
N GLY A 94 -3.89 -8.61 -5.84
CA GLY A 94 -4.00 -9.81 -5.02
C GLY A 94 -4.39 -11.05 -5.83
N ILE A 95 -5.41 -10.91 -6.69
CA ILE A 95 -5.86 -11.97 -7.60
C ILE A 95 -4.71 -12.41 -8.53
N LEU A 96 -3.98 -11.46 -9.12
CA LEU A 96 -2.90 -11.76 -10.04
C LEU A 96 -1.74 -12.50 -9.36
N MET A 97 -1.34 -12.07 -8.15
CA MET A 97 -0.32 -12.77 -7.37
C MET A 97 -0.73 -14.21 -7.04
N ALA A 98 -1.97 -14.41 -6.57
CA ALA A 98 -2.47 -15.73 -6.23
C ALA A 98 -2.51 -16.66 -7.46
N ARG A 99 -3.03 -16.18 -8.58
CA ARG A 99 -3.06 -16.96 -9.83
C ARG A 99 -1.68 -17.37 -10.28
N HIS A 100 -0.74 -16.45 -10.26
CA HIS A 100 0.64 -16.74 -10.64
C HIS A 100 1.24 -17.86 -9.77
N LEU A 101 1.08 -17.80 -8.45
CA LEU A 101 1.57 -18.86 -7.58
C LEU A 101 0.86 -20.20 -7.81
N LEU A 102 -0.46 -20.19 -8.00
CA LEU A 102 -1.23 -21.40 -8.31
C LEU A 102 -0.83 -22.02 -9.65
N GLU A 103 -0.57 -21.20 -10.69
CA GLU A 103 -0.10 -21.64 -12.01
C GLU A 103 1.29 -22.28 -11.94
N LEU A 104 2.16 -21.76 -11.05
CA LEU A 104 3.49 -22.35 -10.77
C LEU A 104 3.42 -23.60 -9.90
N GLY A 105 2.23 -24.01 -9.44
CA GLY A 105 2.04 -25.22 -8.66
C GLY A 105 2.17 -25.04 -7.15
N HIS A 106 2.37 -23.82 -6.64
CA HIS A 106 2.38 -23.56 -5.20
C HIS A 106 1.00 -23.79 -4.59
N ARG A 107 0.98 -24.44 -3.44
CA ARG A 107 -0.25 -24.72 -2.68
C ARG A 107 -0.16 -24.14 -1.27
N ASP A 108 0.91 -24.43 -0.56
CA ASP A 108 1.19 -23.91 0.78
C ASP A 108 1.99 -22.60 0.66
N VAL A 109 1.35 -21.48 0.97
CA VAL A 109 1.92 -20.15 0.75
C VAL A 109 1.73 -19.24 1.96
N ALA A 110 2.61 -18.27 2.13
CA ALA A 110 2.41 -17.19 3.08
C ALA A 110 2.12 -15.87 2.34
N PHE A 111 1.28 -15.03 2.94
CA PHE A 111 1.10 -13.64 2.55
C PHE A 111 1.54 -12.73 3.70
N ILE A 112 2.55 -11.91 3.48
CA ILE A 112 3.05 -10.96 4.48
C ILE A 112 2.57 -9.54 4.20
N ALA A 113 2.12 -8.85 5.26
CA ALA A 113 1.53 -7.52 5.15
C ALA A 113 1.91 -6.62 6.35
N PRO A 114 1.94 -5.28 6.18
CA PRO A 114 1.89 -4.35 7.31
C PRO A 114 0.57 -4.52 8.06
N PRO A 115 0.34 -3.79 9.17
CA PRO A 115 -0.91 -3.87 9.90
C PRO A 115 -2.14 -3.72 8.98
N LEU A 116 -3.12 -4.62 9.15
CA LEU A 116 -4.37 -4.67 8.37
C LEU A 116 -5.53 -4.06 9.16
N THR A 117 -5.39 -2.80 9.58
CA THR A 117 -6.42 -2.11 10.34
C THR A 117 -7.62 -1.72 9.50
N ALA A 118 -8.76 -1.43 10.15
CA ALA A 118 -9.98 -0.99 9.48
C ALA A 118 -9.79 0.28 8.61
N ARG A 119 -8.82 1.12 8.93
CA ARG A 119 -8.50 2.32 8.13
C ARG A 119 -7.74 2.03 6.84
N GLN A 120 -7.29 0.79 6.65
CA GLN A 120 -6.41 0.44 5.52
C GLN A 120 -7.11 -0.51 4.53
N HIS A 121 -8.32 -0.15 4.13
CA HIS A 121 -9.15 -0.93 3.19
C HIS A 121 -8.42 -1.38 1.92
N GLN A 122 -7.45 -0.59 1.43
CA GLN A 122 -6.67 -0.95 0.25
C GLN A 122 -5.82 -2.20 0.45
N ARG A 123 -5.16 -2.28 1.61
CA ARG A 123 -4.36 -3.44 1.98
C ARG A 123 -5.25 -4.67 2.15
N GLN A 124 -6.38 -4.50 2.84
CA GLN A 124 -7.37 -5.56 3.03
C GLN A 124 -7.93 -6.06 1.70
N LYS A 125 -8.25 -5.17 0.74
CA LYS A 125 -8.72 -5.56 -0.60
C LYS A 125 -7.67 -6.38 -1.35
N ARG A 126 -6.38 -6.04 -1.25
CA ARG A 126 -5.31 -6.79 -1.89
C ARG A 126 -5.15 -8.17 -1.29
N VAL A 127 -5.10 -8.27 0.03
CA VAL A 127 -5.10 -9.56 0.74
C VAL A 127 -6.35 -10.37 0.41
N GLY A 128 -7.53 -9.74 0.45
CA GLY A 128 -8.80 -10.40 0.13
C GLY A 128 -8.84 -10.95 -1.29
N GLY A 129 -8.28 -10.22 -2.27
CA GLY A 129 -8.16 -10.71 -3.64
C GLY A 129 -7.26 -11.94 -3.75
N PHE A 130 -6.19 -11.99 -2.97
CA PHE A 130 -5.30 -13.14 -2.91
C PHE A 130 -6.00 -14.36 -2.29
N LEU A 131 -6.63 -14.19 -1.14
CA LEU A 131 -7.34 -15.25 -0.44
C LEU A 131 -8.50 -15.82 -1.27
N MET A 132 -9.25 -14.97 -1.97
CA MET A 132 -10.37 -15.39 -2.81
C MET A 132 -9.95 -16.37 -3.92
N GLU A 133 -8.77 -16.21 -4.52
CA GLU A 133 -8.32 -17.14 -5.58
C GLU A 133 -7.88 -18.49 -4.99
N PHE A 134 -7.26 -18.51 -3.82
CA PHE A 134 -6.96 -19.76 -3.10
C PHE A 134 -8.22 -20.45 -2.61
N GLU A 135 -9.24 -19.71 -2.16
CA GLU A 135 -10.55 -20.25 -1.80
C GLU A 135 -11.23 -20.92 -2.99
N LYS A 136 -11.23 -20.27 -4.17
CA LYS A 136 -11.76 -20.85 -5.41
C LYS A 136 -11.04 -22.13 -5.83
N ALA A 137 -9.76 -22.25 -5.48
CA ALA A 137 -8.97 -23.46 -5.71
C ALA A 137 -9.18 -24.56 -4.65
N GLY A 138 -10.00 -24.31 -3.62
CA GLY A 138 -10.22 -25.23 -2.50
C GLY A 138 -9.03 -25.31 -1.52
N LEU A 139 -8.22 -24.26 -1.46
CA LEU A 139 -6.96 -24.20 -0.71
C LEU A 139 -6.96 -23.10 0.36
N SER A 140 -8.11 -22.78 0.95
CA SER A 140 -8.24 -21.70 1.97
C SER A 140 -7.32 -21.93 3.18
N ASP A 141 -7.20 -23.19 3.65
CA ASP A 141 -6.40 -23.56 4.81
C ASP A 141 -4.89 -23.62 4.51
N HIS A 142 -4.50 -23.43 3.26
CA HIS A 142 -3.12 -23.47 2.78
C HIS A 142 -2.48 -22.07 2.64
N VAL A 143 -3.18 -21.03 3.07
CA VAL A 143 -2.67 -19.67 3.03
C VAL A 143 -2.45 -19.13 4.44
N LEU A 144 -1.20 -18.87 4.79
CA LEU A 144 -0.83 -18.22 6.04
C LEU A 144 -0.74 -16.72 5.84
N VAL A 145 -1.68 -15.96 6.39
CA VAL A 145 -1.55 -14.49 6.42
C VAL A 145 -0.80 -14.07 7.67
N ARG A 146 0.29 -13.35 7.49
CA ARG A 146 1.07 -12.72 8.56
C ARG A 146 1.07 -11.22 8.38
N SER A 147 0.60 -10.51 9.38
CA SER A 147 0.63 -9.04 9.39
C SER A 147 1.38 -8.55 10.63
N ALA A 148 2.13 -7.47 10.48
CA ALA A 148 2.76 -6.82 11.60
C ALA A 148 1.70 -6.35 12.61
N ALA A 149 2.05 -6.36 13.89
CA ALA A 149 1.17 -5.87 14.95
C ALA A 149 0.91 -4.38 14.76
N ASP A 150 -0.33 -3.97 15.04
CA ASP A 150 -0.68 -2.55 15.10
C ASP A 150 -0.14 -2.00 16.42
N SER A 151 1.06 -1.48 16.41
CA SER A 151 1.62 -0.82 17.60
C SER A 151 1.12 0.62 17.63
N LYS A 152 0.47 1.00 18.74
CA LYS A 152 -0.02 2.37 18.96
C LYS A 152 1.11 3.41 18.96
N ASP A 153 2.35 2.96 19.12
CA ASP A 153 3.58 3.78 19.20
C ASP A 153 4.46 3.70 17.96
N THR A 154 4.07 2.96 16.92
CA THR A 154 4.88 2.93 15.72
C THR A 154 4.70 4.20 14.93
N GLU A 155 5.83 4.86 14.79
CA GLU A 155 6.13 5.78 13.70
C GLU A 155 5.44 5.32 12.42
N ILE A 156 4.91 6.26 11.72
CA ILE A 156 4.25 6.08 10.42
C ILE A 156 5.11 5.17 9.55
N PRO A 157 4.56 4.05 9.03
CA PRO A 157 5.34 3.11 8.23
C PRO A 157 6.02 3.85 7.08
N ASN A 158 7.34 3.98 7.16
CA ASN A 158 8.19 4.47 6.09
C ASN A 158 8.76 3.28 5.30
N ILE A 159 9.56 3.53 4.29
CA ILE A 159 10.17 2.49 3.45
C ILE A 159 10.99 1.52 4.28
N GLU A 160 11.80 2.04 5.19
CA GLU A 160 12.67 1.25 6.06
C GLU A 160 11.85 0.37 7.00
N SER A 161 10.74 0.90 7.54
CA SER A 161 9.84 0.12 8.39
C SER A 161 9.10 -0.97 7.62
N GLU A 162 8.64 -0.72 6.39
CA GLU A 162 7.99 -1.75 5.56
C GLU A 162 8.97 -2.85 5.15
N TYR A 163 10.22 -2.49 4.79
CA TYR A 163 11.28 -3.46 4.55
C TYR A 163 11.55 -4.32 5.80
N ARG A 164 11.70 -3.67 6.96
CA ARG A 164 11.96 -4.36 8.23
C ARG A 164 10.82 -5.27 8.63
N MET A 165 9.58 -4.84 8.46
CA MET A 165 8.41 -5.71 8.68
C MET A 165 8.44 -6.96 7.80
N GLY A 166 8.80 -6.81 6.52
CA GLY A 166 8.95 -7.94 5.60
C GLY A 166 10.02 -8.92 6.07
N TYR A 167 11.17 -8.40 6.52
CA TYR A 167 12.25 -9.20 7.07
C TYR A 167 11.82 -9.94 8.34
N ASP A 168 11.29 -9.20 9.34
CA ASP A 168 10.95 -9.77 10.64
C ASP A 168 9.84 -10.83 10.54
N LEU A 169 8.76 -10.55 9.78
CA LEU A 169 7.67 -11.51 9.54
C LEU A 169 8.16 -12.78 8.84
N THR A 170 9.12 -12.65 7.93
CA THR A 170 9.72 -13.83 7.27
C THR A 170 10.58 -14.63 8.24
N VAL A 171 11.35 -13.96 9.10
CA VAL A 171 12.11 -14.64 10.15
C VAL A 171 11.21 -15.41 11.11
N GLU A 172 10.10 -14.81 11.52
CA GLU A 172 9.10 -15.48 12.36
C GLU A 172 8.48 -16.69 11.66
N LEU A 173 8.07 -16.54 10.39
CA LEU A 173 7.51 -17.60 9.57
C LEU A 173 8.47 -18.82 9.48
N LEU A 174 9.76 -18.57 9.25
CA LEU A 174 10.77 -19.61 9.17
C LEU A 174 11.01 -20.29 10.52
N ARG A 175 10.95 -19.56 11.63
CA ARG A 175 11.07 -20.12 12.98
C ARG A 175 9.90 -21.02 13.37
N GLU A 176 8.70 -20.71 12.86
CA GLU A 176 7.52 -21.54 13.08
C GLU A 176 7.59 -22.87 12.31
N GLY A 177 8.51 -23.01 11.36
CA GLY A 177 8.69 -24.24 10.58
C GLY A 177 7.49 -24.59 9.70
N GLN A 178 6.73 -23.59 9.27
CA GLN A 178 5.56 -23.80 8.41
C GLN A 178 6.00 -24.27 7.01
N PRO A 179 5.31 -25.23 6.41
CA PRO A 179 5.70 -25.83 5.13
C PRO A 179 5.28 -24.94 3.93
N VAL A 180 5.69 -23.65 3.93
CA VAL A 180 5.39 -22.76 2.81
C VAL A 180 6.43 -22.86 1.72
N THR A 181 5.99 -22.85 0.47
CA THR A 181 6.82 -22.95 -0.73
C THR A 181 6.94 -21.62 -1.48
N ALA A 182 6.14 -20.62 -1.09
CA ALA A 182 6.20 -19.28 -1.63
C ALA A 182 5.71 -18.24 -0.61
N ILE A 183 6.25 -17.03 -0.72
CA ILE A 183 5.85 -15.88 0.08
C ILE A 183 5.38 -14.78 -0.87
N ALA A 184 4.12 -14.36 -0.73
CA ALA A 184 3.61 -13.16 -1.35
C ALA A 184 3.73 -11.98 -0.36
N ALA A 185 4.17 -10.83 -0.84
CA ALA A 185 4.30 -9.62 -0.03
C ALA A 185 3.33 -8.53 -0.51
N LEU A 186 2.83 -7.71 0.40
CA LEU A 186 1.88 -6.65 0.07
C LEU A 186 2.46 -5.64 -0.93
N ASN A 187 3.76 -5.36 -0.83
CA ASN A 187 4.51 -4.46 -1.71
C ASN A 187 5.98 -4.87 -1.84
N ASP A 188 6.69 -4.20 -2.74
CA ASP A 188 8.08 -4.49 -3.08
C ASP A 188 9.03 -4.34 -1.90
N MET A 189 8.81 -3.35 -1.01
CA MET A 189 9.70 -3.13 0.13
C MET A 189 9.64 -4.29 1.13
N MET A 190 8.45 -4.82 1.37
CA MET A 190 8.29 -6.03 2.18
C MET A 190 8.89 -7.25 1.48
N ALA A 191 8.74 -7.34 0.15
CA ALA A 191 9.35 -8.43 -0.61
C ALA A 191 10.88 -8.40 -0.50
N PHE A 192 11.51 -7.24 -0.61
CA PHE A 192 12.96 -7.11 -0.42
C PHE A 192 13.41 -7.52 0.98
N GLY A 193 12.68 -7.10 2.02
CA GLY A 193 12.96 -7.54 3.39
C GLY A 193 12.83 -9.06 3.55
N ALA A 194 11.81 -9.66 2.95
CA ALA A 194 11.63 -11.10 2.96
C ALA A 194 12.77 -11.84 2.21
N MET A 195 13.17 -11.32 1.05
CA MET A 195 14.29 -11.88 0.28
C MET A 195 15.58 -11.87 1.09
N ASP A 196 15.93 -10.78 1.75
CA ASP A 196 17.14 -10.70 2.56
C ASP A 196 17.07 -11.66 3.76
N ALA A 197 15.93 -11.78 4.43
CA ALA A 197 15.74 -12.76 5.50
C ALA A 197 15.94 -14.21 5.05
N LEU A 198 15.53 -14.54 3.83
CA LEU A 198 15.72 -15.86 3.22
C LEU A 198 17.18 -16.07 2.82
N LEU A 199 17.80 -15.10 2.12
CA LEU A 199 19.19 -15.18 1.63
C LEU A 199 20.20 -15.31 2.79
N GLU A 200 20.03 -14.56 3.88
CA GLU A 200 20.86 -14.69 5.09
C GLU A 200 20.80 -16.09 5.72
N ARG A 201 19.71 -16.82 5.48
CA ARG A 201 19.52 -18.19 5.95
C ARG A 201 19.81 -19.23 4.88
N GLN A 202 20.48 -18.79 3.80
CA GLN A 202 20.97 -19.64 2.71
C GLN A 202 19.85 -20.32 1.87
N TYR A 203 18.63 -19.81 1.92
CA TYR A 203 17.60 -20.21 0.98
C TYR A 203 17.92 -19.65 -0.41
N ARG A 204 17.65 -20.45 -1.43
CA ARG A 204 17.80 -20.04 -2.83
C ARG A 204 16.44 -19.54 -3.35
N ILE A 205 16.42 -18.38 -3.95
CA ILE A 205 15.24 -17.84 -4.59
C ILE A 205 15.48 -17.87 -6.11
N PRO A 206 14.62 -18.56 -6.88
CA PRO A 206 13.39 -19.26 -6.53
C PRO A 206 13.54 -20.77 -6.23
N GLY A 207 14.69 -21.25 -5.89
CA GLY A 207 15.03 -22.68 -5.86
C GLY A 207 14.48 -23.50 -4.67
N ASP A 208 14.13 -22.84 -3.54
CA ASP A 208 13.69 -23.49 -2.30
C ASP A 208 12.28 -23.09 -1.90
#